data_020a53a77bb0c26db20291fa5491b961
#
_entry.id   020a53a77bb0c26db20291fa5491b961
#
_cell.length_a   1.000
_cell.length_b   1.000
_cell.length_c   1.000
_cell.angle_alpha   90.00
_cell.angle_beta   90.00
_cell.angle_gamma   90.00
#
_symmetry.space_group_name_H-M   'P 1'
#
loop_
_entity.id
_entity.type
_entity.pdbx_description
1 polymer ?
#
loop_
_entity_poly.entity_id
_entity_poly.type
_entity_poly.pdbx_seq_one_letter_code
_entity_poly.pdbx_strand_id
1 'polypeptide(L)'
;KVKISSDHPISMFYSYLSNPRYYSPRWLHEGIAVFVETWMDGGKGNALGNYDEMFFRTRILEGSRMYSPQGLASAGTSADFMSKANYYYYGTRFVSYLAYEYGPEKLLEWIKRKDGSKRGFAGSFKQIYGISVTNSWRNWIEFEKAFQKRNIENLKQSKISNDELITDKVLGGVSFAYHDKKRNKIYVAVNYPGKIPHIAEL
;
A
#
# COMPACT_ATOMS: atom_id res chain seq x y z
N LYS A 1 -27.05 16.38 -0.90
CA LYS A 1 -25.91 17.33 -0.89
C LYS A 1 -26.03 18.18 0.35
N VAL A 2 -25.19 17.96 1.36
CA VAL A 2 -25.09 18.86 2.50
C VAL A 2 -24.45 20.14 2.00
N LYS A 3 -25.18 21.24 2.01
CA LYS A 3 -24.59 22.57 1.76
C LYS A 3 -23.73 22.93 2.96
N ILE A 4 -22.42 22.87 2.80
CA ILE A 4 -21.46 23.28 3.82
C ILE A 4 -21.15 24.75 3.56
N SER A 5 -21.50 25.62 4.50
CA SER A 5 -21.01 26.98 4.50
C SER A 5 -19.59 26.98 5.02
N SER A 6 -18.63 27.45 4.22
CA SER A 6 -17.21 27.52 4.59
C SER A 6 -16.92 28.42 5.78
N ASP A 7 -17.88 29.27 6.16
CA ASP A 7 -17.65 30.39 7.08
C ASP A 7 -18.19 30.14 8.50
N HIS A 8 -18.82 28.99 8.74
CA HIS A 8 -19.36 28.68 10.07
C HIS A 8 -18.55 27.59 10.75
N PRO A 9 -17.99 27.83 11.96
CA PRO A 9 -17.12 26.85 12.66
C PRO A 9 -17.78 25.48 12.88
N ILE A 10 -19.09 25.45 13.16
CA ILE A 10 -19.85 24.21 13.32
C ILE A 10 -19.96 23.44 12.01
N SER A 11 -20.13 24.14 10.89
CA SER A 11 -20.17 23.50 9.55
C SER A 11 -18.80 22.93 9.17
N MET A 12 -17.71 23.63 9.51
CA MET A 12 -16.35 23.12 9.34
C MET A 12 -16.12 21.89 10.21
N PHE A 13 -16.50 21.96 11.47
CA PHE A 13 -16.38 20.85 12.42
C PHE A 13 -17.22 19.64 12.00
N TYR A 14 -18.47 19.86 11.56
CA TYR A 14 -19.33 18.82 11.01
C TYR A 14 -18.77 18.23 9.72
N SER A 15 -18.26 19.05 8.82
CA SER A 15 -17.58 18.60 7.60
C SER A 15 -16.34 17.76 7.92
N TYR A 16 -15.55 18.24 8.86
CA TYR A 16 -14.41 17.51 9.40
C TYR A 16 -14.85 16.17 9.98
N LEU A 17 -15.93 16.09 10.76
CA LEU A 17 -16.46 14.87 11.38
C LEU A 17 -17.19 13.92 10.40
N SER A 18 -17.74 14.41 9.32
CA SER A 18 -18.59 13.63 8.42
C SER A 18 -17.94 13.32 7.07
N ASN A 19 -16.89 14.07 6.69
CA ASN A 19 -16.22 13.86 5.42
C ASN A 19 -15.15 12.74 5.55
N PRO A 20 -15.28 11.64 4.80
CA PRO A 20 -14.31 10.54 4.82
C PRO A 20 -12.87 10.99 4.59
N ARG A 21 -12.65 12.04 3.79
CA ARG A 21 -11.31 12.58 3.50
C ARG A 21 -10.56 13.08 4.73
N TYR A 22 -11.26 13.57 5.74
CA TYR A 22 -10.61 14.10 6.96
C TYR A 22 -10.36 13.02 8.02
N TYR A 23 -11.11 11.90 7.98
CA TYR A 23 -10.99 10.84 8.98
C TYR A 23 -10.40 9.55 8.46
N SER A 24 -10.46 9.35 7.16
CA SER A 24 -9.90 8.16 6.55
C SER A 24 -8.41 8.37 6.34
N PRO A 25 -7.57 7.42 6.75
CA PRO A 25 -6.14 7.49 6.51
C PRO A 25 -5.84 7.43 5.02
N ARG A 26 -4.68 7.98 4.65
CA ARG A 26 -4.26 8.06 3.24
C ARG A 26 -4.22 6.68 2.57
N TRP A 27 -3.76 5.65 3.26
CA TRP A 27 -3.73 4.29 2.72
C TRP A 27 -5.11 3.77 2.27
N LEU A 28 -6.18 4.21 2.94
CA LEU A 28 -7.53 3.84 2.54
C LEU A 28 -7.95 4.53 1.25
N HIS A 29 -7.66 5.83 1.11
CA HIS A 29 -7.99 6.58 -0.11
C HIS A 29 -7.25 6.03 -1.32
N GLU A 30 -5.95 5.84 -1.19
CA GLU A 30 -5.11 5.32 -2.28
C GLU A 30 -5.47 3.86 -2.60
N GLY A 31 -5.69 3.04 -1.59
CA GLY A 31 -6.08 1.64 -1.78
C GLY A 31 -7.43 1.47 -2.48
N ILE A 32 -8.44 2.26 -2.10
CA ILE A 32 -9.74 2.26 -2.78
C ILE A 32 -9.60 2.76 -4.22
N ALA A 33 -8.85 3.84 -4.45
CA ALA A 33 -8.68 4.39 -5.79
C ALA A 33 -8.07 3.35 -6.74
N VAL A 34 -6.98 2.71 -6.34
CA VAL A 34 -6.31 1.67 -7.15
C VAL A 34 -7.20 0.43 -7.34
N PHE A 35 -7.93 0.02 -6.31
CA PHE A 35 -8.85 -1.11 -6.41
C PHE A 35 -9.98 -0.83 -7.40
N VAL A 36 -10.63 0.34 -7.30
CA VAL A 36 -11.74 0.72 -8.17
C VAL A 36 -11.25 0.93 -9.61
N GLU A 37 -10.11 1.58 -9.80
CA GLU A 37 -9.47 1.74 -11.12
C GLU A 37 -9.27 0.37 -11.78
N THR A 38 -8.65 -0.57 -11.07
CA THR A 38 -8.41 -1.93 -11.57
C THR A 38 -9.71 -2.66 -11.89
N TRP A 39 -10.73 -2.51 -11.04
CA TRP A 39 -12.04 -3.15 -11.26
C TRP A 39 -12.75 -2.57 -12.47
N MET A 40 -12.74 -1.24 -12.63
CA MET A 40 -13.38 -0.56 -13.77
C MET A 40 -12.70 -0.86 -15.11
N ASP A 41 -11.40 -1.15 -15.10
CA ASP A 41 -10.61 -1.51 -16.29
C ASP A 41 -10.54 -3.04 -16.52
N GLY A 42 -11.54 -3.76 -16.02
CA GLY A 42 -11.64 -5.22 -16.27
C GLY A 42 -10.46 -6.03 -15.70
N GLY A 43 -9.84 -5.57 -14.62
CA GLY A 43 -8.75 -6.25 -13.93
C GLY A 43 -7.35 -5.90 -14.44
N LYS A 44 -7.20 -4.90 -15.31
CA LYS A 44 -5.89 -4.50 -15.89
C LYS A 44 -5.17 -3.41 -15.10
N GLY A 45 -5.42 -3.29 -13.81
CA GLY A 45 -4.80 -2.26 -12.97
C GLY A 45 -3.81 -2.82 -11.95
N ASN A 46 -3.25 -1.92 -11.15
CA ASN A 46 -2.20 -2.23 -10.18
C ASN A 46 -2.67 -3.13 -9.01
N ALA A 47 -3.98 -3.20 -8.71
CA ALA A 47 -4.47 -4.07 -7.63
C ALA A 47 -4.21 -5.57 -7.88
N LEU A 48 -4.09 -5.97 -9.14
CA LEU A 48 -3.70 -7.31 -9.58
C LEU A 48 -2.27 -7.34 -10.16
N GLY A 49 -1.49 -6.28 -9.93
CA GLY A 49 -0.15 -6.12 -10.50
C GLY A 49 0.89 -7.02 -9.83
N ASN A 50 1.78 -7.59 -10.64
CA ASN A 50 2.88 -8.43 -10.18
C ASN A 50 3.87 -7.68 -9.27
N TYR A 51 3.95 -6.35 -9.38
CA TYR A 51 4.86 -5.53 -8.58
C TYR A 51 4.47 -5.53 -7.10
N ASP A 52 3.19 -5.36 -6.79
CA ASP A 52 2.67 -5.39 -5.42
C ASP A 52 2.88 -6.78 -4.79
N GLU A 53 2.67 -7.83 -5.58
CA GLU A 53 2.97 -9.20 -5.13
C GLU A 53 4.46 -9.41 -4.86
N MET A 54 5.33 -8.94 -5.74
CA MET A 54 6.77 -8.99 -5.56
C MET A 54 7.18 -8.26 -4.27
N PHE A 55 6.64 -7.06 -4.04
CA PHE A 55 6.91 -6.27 -2.84
C PHE A 55 6.59 -7.03 -1.54
N PHE A 56 5.39 -7.60 -1.41
CA PHE A 56 5.00 -8.35 -0.21
C PHE A 56 5.74 -9.69 -0.11
N ARG A 57 5.97 -10.36 -1.22
CA ARG A 57 6.75 -11.60 -1.26
C ARG A 57 8.17 -11.40 -0.75
N THR A 58 8.85 -10.35 -1.20
CA THR A 58 10.20 -9.99 -0.73
C THR A 58 10.20 -9.70 0.77
N ARG A 59 9.24 -8.88 1.26
CA ARG A 59 9.15 -8.58 2.70
C ARG A 59 8.95 -9.82 3.56
N ILE A 60 8.19 -10.78 3.08
CA ILE A 60 7.95 -12.04 3.80
C ILE A 60 9.16 -12.96 3.72
N LEU A 61 9.82 -13.04 2.57
CA LEU A 61 11.03 -13.82 2.38
C LEU A 61 12.16 -13.34 3.31
N GLU A 62 12.33 -12.03 3.44
CA GLU A 62 13.34 -11.38 4.27
C GLU A 62 12.94 -11.27 5.76
N GLY A 63 11.75 -11.70 6.15
CA GLY A 63 11.25 -11.55 7.52
C GLY A 63 11.02 -10.09 7.93
N SER A 64 10.86 -9.19 6.96
CA SER A 64 10.69 -7.76 7.21
C SER A 64 9.39 -7.47 7.97
N ARG A 65 9.43 -6.47 8.87
CA ARG A 65 8.28 -6.05 9.63
C ARG A 65 7.19 -5.46 8.72
N MET A 66 5.96 -5.95 8.90
CA MET A 66 4.78 -5.40 8.23
C MET A 66 4.23 -4.20 9.00
N TYR A 67 3.81 -3.17 8.28
CA TYR A 67 3.23 -1.97 8.89
C TYR A 67 1.82 -2.21 9.45
N SER A 68 1.55 -1.59 10.59
CA SER A 68 0.18 -1.41 11.09
C SER A 68 -0.52 -0.23 10.38
N PRO A 69 -1.86 -0.11 10.45
CA PRO A 69 -2.57 1.04 9.91
C PRO A 69 -2.07 2.38 10.48
N GLN A 70 -1.74 2.41 11.77
CA GLN A 70 -1.18 3.60 12.43
C GLN A 70 0.26 3.88 11.98
N GLY A 71 1.08 2.83 11.81
CA GLY A 71 2.44 2.96 11.30
C GLY A 71 2.49 3.58 9.91
N LEU A 72 1.52 3.23 9.05
CA LEU A 72 1.38 3.88 7.74
C LEU A 72 0.94 5.34 7.87
N ALA A 73 0.01 5.65 8.77
CA ALA A 73 -0.49 7.01 8.94
C ALA A 73 0.58 7.98 9.49
N SER A 74 1.61 7.48 10.17
CA SER A 74 2.72 8.28 10.73
C SER A 74 3.90 8.49 9.76
N ALA A 75 3.62 8.66 8.49
CA ALA A 75 4.58 8.71 7.39
C ALA A 75 5.74 9.72 7.50
N GLY A 76 5.68 10.68 8.41
CA GLY A 76 6.78 11.63 8.64
C GLY A 76 7.90 11.10 9.55
N THR A 77 7.73 9.94 10.17
CA THR A 77 8.66 9.38 11.16
C THR A 77 9.37 8.12 10.68
N SER A 78 9.03 7.63 9.49
CA SER A 78 9.61 6.40 8.93
C SER A 78 10.90 6.69 8.16
N ALA A 79 11.95 5.94 8.48
CA ALA A 79 13.18 5.88 7.67
C ALA A 79 13.03 5.01 6.42
N ASP A 80 11.82 4.59 6.08
CA ASP A 80 11.54 3.77 4.91
C ASP A 80 11.61 4.60 3.63
N PHE A 81 12.43 4.19 2.68
CA PHE A 81 12.58 4.82 1.37
C PHE A 81 11.29 4.83 0.55
N MET A 82 10.40 3.88 0.83
CA MET A 82 9.12 3.68 0.13
C MET A 82 7.93 4.28 0.88
N SER A 83 8.18 5.18 1.85
CA SER A 83 7.13 5.69 2.76
C SER A 83 5.88 6.19 2.05
N LYS A 84 6.02 6.89 0.92
CA LYS A 84 4.88 7.37 0.11
C LYS A 84 4.20 6.25 -0.67
N ALA A 85 4.95 5.32 -1.24
CA ALA A 85 4.44 4.20 -2.02
C ALA A 85 3.74 3.15 -1.14
N ASN A 86 4.14 3.02 0.12
CA ASN A 86 3.54 2.08 1.06
C ASN A 86 2.03 2.30 1.26
N TYR A 87 1.52 3.53 1.14
CA TYR A 87 0.08 3.78 1.20
C TYR A 87 -0.67 3.04 0.10
N TYR A 88 -0.12 3.06 -1.11
CA TYR A 88 -0.67 2.37 -2.27
C TYR A 88 -0.62 0.86 -2.06
N TYR A 89 0.56 0.29 -1.79
CA TYR A 89 0.73 -1.15 -1.66
C TYR A 89 -0.13 -1.76 -0.56
N TYR A 90 0.03 -1.28 0.66
CA TYR A 90 -0.73 -1.80 1.81
C TYR A 90 -2.23 -1.52 1.69
N GLY A 91 -2.60 -0.32 1.24
CA GLY A 91 -3.98 0.06 1.06
C GLY A 91 -4.68 -0.80 0.02
N THR A 92 -4.07 -0.95 -1.15
CA THR A 92 -4.61 -1.76 -2.25
C THR A 92 -4.75 -3.23 -1.86
N ARG A 93 -3.73 -3.82 -1.25
CA ARG A 93 -3.77 -5.24 -0.85
C ARG A 93 -4.80 -5.49 0.25
N PHE A 94 -4.90 -4.60 1.23
CA PHE A 94 -5.92 -4.71 2.27
C PHE A 94 -7.34 -4.56 1.73
N VAL A 95 -7.58 -3.58 0.86
CA VAL A 95 -8.88 -3.38 0.20
C VAL A 95 -9.24 -4.57 -0.67
N SER A 96 -8.29 -5.10 -1.43
CA SER A 96 -8.47 -6.31 -2.24
C SER A 96 -8.79 -7.54 -1.38
N TYR A 97 -8.11 -7.69 -0.24
CA TYR A 97 -8.43 -8.74 0.73
C TYR A 97 -9.86 -8.61 1.28
N LEU A 98 -10.30 -7.39 1.62
CA LEU A 98 -11.67 -7.17 2.08
C LEU A 98 -12.71 -7.55 1.02
N ALA A 99 -12.45 -7.19 -0.23
CA ALA A 99 -13.33 -7.55 -1.34
C ALA A 99 -13.34 -9.06 -1.59
N TYR A 100 -12.20 -9.72 -1.47
CA TYR A 100 -12.07 -11.17 -1.62
C TYR A 100 -12.81 -11.93 -0.50
N GLU A 101 -12.58 -11.53 0.75
CA GLU A 101 -13.08 -12.25 1.94
C GLU A 101 -14.57 -11.98 2.20
N TYR A 102 -15.03 -10.76 1.97
CA TYR A 102 -16.38 -10.32 2.36
C TYR A 102 -17.28 -9.88 1.21
N GLY A 103 -16.76 -9.85 0.00
CA GLY A 103 -17.44 -9.34 -1.19
C GLY A 103 -17.26 -7.83 -1.40
N PRO A 104 -17.22 -7.37 -2.66
CA PRO A 104 -17.04 -5.96 -3.00
C PRO A 104 -18.21 -5.08 -2.55
N GLU A 105 -19.41 -5.65 -2.38
CA GLU A 105 -20.61 -4.93 -1.92
C GLU A 105 -20.42 -4.36 -0.52
N LYS A 106 -19.80 -5.12 0.40
CA LYS A 106 -19.47 -4.64 1.75
C LYS A 106 -18.43 -3.52 1.74
N LEU A 107 -17.47 -3.59 0.81
CA LEU A 107 -16.53 -2.50 0.60
C LEU A 107 -17.23 -1.23 0.17
N LEU A 108 -18.14 -1.32 -0.82
CA LEU A 108 -18.96 -0.20 -1.27
C LEU A 108 -19.84 0.34 -0.15
N GLU A 109 -20.43 -0.52 0.66
CA GLU A 109 -21.23 -0.12 1.81
C GLU A 109 -20.39 0.67 2.84
N TRP A 110 -19.16 0.25 3.09
CA TRP A 110 -18.26 0.92 4.01
C TRP A 110 -17.84 2.32 3.54
N ILE A 111 -17.50 2.46 2.27
CA ILE A 111 -17.04 3.75 1.71
C ILE A 111 -18.20 4.69 1.35
N LYS A 112 -19.40 4.14 1.14
CA LYS A 112 -20.59 4.93 0.79
C LYS A 112 -21.09 5.73 1.99
N ARG A 113 -21.07 7.05 1.85
CA ARG A 113 -21.67 7.95 2.83
C ARG A 113 -23.06 8.35 2.37
N LYS A 114 -24.00 8.31 3.30
CA LYS A 114 -25.39 8.77 3.12
C LYS A 114 -25.64 9.98 3.99
N ASP A 115 -26.66 10.76 3.68
CA ASP A 115 -27.15 11.81 4.57
C ASP A 115 -27.50 11.19 5.94
N GLY A 116 -27.00 11.81 7.01
CA GLY A 116 -27.14 11.30 8.37
C GLY A 116 -26.08 10.28 8.82
N SER A 117 -25.11 9.93 7.99
CA SER A 117 -23.97 9.11 8.43
C SER A 117 -23.15 9.85 9.49
N LYS A 118 -23.18 9.37 10.74
CA LYS A 118 -22.55 10.02 11.90
C LYS A 118 -21.24 9.39 12.35
N ARG A 119 -20.90 8.19 11.87
CA ARG A 119 -19.72 7.45 12.31
C ARG A 119 -18.53 7.73 11.42
N GLY A 120 -17.35 7.89 12.03
CA GLY A 120 -16.08 7.90 11.32
C GLY A 120 -15.78 6.55 10.65
N PHE A 121 -14.74 6.50 9.80
CA PHE A 121 -14.43 5.32 8.99
C PHE A 121 -14.25 4.03 9.81
N ALA A 122 -13.57 4.09 10.95
CA ALA A 122 -13.33 2.92 11.82
C ALA A 122 -14.61 2.41 12.50
N GLY A 123 -15.47 3.33 12.94
CA GLY A 123 -16.77 2.97 13.54
C GLY A 123 -17.73 2.38 12.52
N SER A 124 -17.76 2.93 11.30
CA SER A 124 -18.51 2.39 10.17
C SER A 124 -17.99 1.01 9.76
N PHE A 125 -16.67 0.83 9.69
CA PHE A 125 -16.05 -0.45 9.42
C PHE A 125 -16.51 -1.53 10.41
N LYS A 126 -16.39 -1.24 11.72
CA LYS A 126 -16.81 -2.18 12.76
C LYS A 126 -18.29 -2.56 12.65
N GLN A 127 -19.14 -1.61 12.26
CA GLN A 127 -20.56 -1.88 12.07
C GLN A 127 -20.83 -2.83 10.91
N ILE A 128 -20.10 -2.67 9.79
CA ILE A 128 -20.34 -3.44 8.55
C ILE A 128 -19.67 -4.80 8.59
N TYR A 129 -18.42 -4.84 9.08
CA TYR A 129 -17.61 -6.07 9.09
C TYR A 129 -17.69 -6.86 10.41
N GLY A 130 -18.26 -6.30 11.48
CA GLY A 130 -18.36 -6.93 12.80
C GLY A 130 -17.08 -6.91 13.63
N ILE A 131 -15.94 -6.51 13.05
CA ILE A 131 -14.61 -6.46 13.69
C ILE A 131 -13.97 -5.08 13.54
N SER A 132 -12.96 -4.77 14.33
CA SER A 132 -12.21 -3.52 14.19
C SER A 132 -11.29 -3.56 12.96
N VAL A 133 -10.97 -2.38 12.40
CA VAL A 133 -9.96 -2.23 11.31
C VAL A 133 -8.65 -2.89 11.71
N THR A 134 -8.18 -2.68 12.94
CA THR A 134 -6.92 -3.24 13.44
C THR A 134 -6.93 -4.78 13.46
N ASN A 135 -8.04 -5.40 13.87
CA ASN A 135 -8.16 -6.85 13.88
C ASN A 135 -8.25 -7.41 12.45
N SER A 136 -9.04 -6.77 11.60
CA SER A 136 -9.12 -7.14 10.19
C SER A 136 -7.77 -7.01 9.48
N TRP A 137 -7.00 -5.96 9.81
CA TRP A 137 -5.64 -5.78 9.28
C TRP A 137 -4.70 -6.89 9.73
N ARG A 138 -4.76 -7.33 10.98
CA ARG A 138 -3.98 -8.48 11.45
C ARG A 138 -4.35 -9.77 10.71
N ASN A 139 -5.66 -10.02 10.52
CA ASN A 139 -6.13 -11.17 9.76
C ASN A 139 -5.61 -11.14 8.32
N TRP A 140 -5.66 -9.96 7.68
CA TRP A 140 -5.09 -9.78 6.35
C TRP A 140 -3.58 -10.05 6.33
N ILE A 141 -2.81 -9.55 7.30
CA ILE A 141 -1.36 -9.82 7.35
C ILE A 141 -1.06 -11.33 7.42
N GLU A 142 -1.81 -12.08 8.22
CA GLU A 142 -1.64 -13.54 8.28
C GLU A 142 -2.07 -14.23 6.97
N PHE A 143 -3.15 -13.77 6.35
CA PHE A 143 -3.56 -14.21 5.02
C PHE A 143 -2.47 -13.94 3.98
N GLU A 144 -1.93 -12.72 3.94
CA GLU A 144 -0.86 -12.34 3.01
C GLU A 144 0.40 -13.17 3.20
N LYS A 145 0.81 -13.41 4.45
CA LYS A 145 1.95 -14.29 4.76
C LYS A 145 1.73 -15.71 4.21
N ALA A 146 0.56 -16.29 4.45
CA ALA A 146 0.24 -17.63 3.97
C ALA A 146 0.18 -17.68 2.43
N PHE A 147 -0.40 -16.65 1.80
CA PHE A 147 -0.48 -16.52 0.35
C PHE A 147 0.90 -16.44 -0.28
N GLN A 148 1.77 -15.56 0.22
CA GLN A 148 3.11 -15.37 -0.34
C GLN A 148 4.05 -16.57 -0.06
N LYS A 149 3.90 -17.26 1.06
CA LYS A 149 4.65 -18.51 1.29
C LYS A 149 4.32 -19.55 0.22
N ARG A 150 3.06 -19.75 -0.10
CA ARG A 150 2.66 -20.66 -1.19
C ARG A 150 3.23 -20.21 -2.55
N ASN A 151 3.21 -18.91 -2.82
CA ASN A 151 3.80 -18.37 -4.05
C ASN A 151 5.31 -18.62 -4.13
N ILE A 152 6.04 -18.45 -3.02
CA ILE A 152 7.48 -18.74 -2.95
C ILE A 152 7.75 -20.22 -3.21
N GLU A 153 6.95 -21.12 -2.60
CA GLU A 153 7.07 -22.57 -2.82
C GLU A 153 6.83 -22.94 -4.29
N ASN A 154 5.81 -22.36 -4.92
CA ASN A 154 5.54 -22.58 -6.34
C ASN A 154 6.66 -22.05 -7.24
N LEU A 155 7.20 -20.86 -6.95
CA LEU A 155 8.30 -20.28 -7.71
C LEU A 155 9.57 -21.10 -7.62
N LYS A 156 9.87 -21.70 -6.46
CA LYS A 156 11.04 -22.59 -6.26
C LYS A 156 10.98 -23.87 -7.09
N GLN A 157 9.81 -24.26 -7.59
CA GLN A 157 9.67 -25.39 -8.52
C GLN A 157 10.13 -25.07 -9.94
N SER A 158 10.24 -23.78 -10.27
CA SER A 158 10.75 -23.33 -11.56
C SER A 158 12.27 -23.16 -11.52
N LYS A 159 12.92 -23.29 -12.68
CA LYS A 159 14.35 -23.00 -12.78
C LYS A 159 14.58 -21.51 -12.49
N ILE A 160 15.25 -21.23 -11.39
CA ILE A 160 15.66 -19.88 -11.00
C ILE A 160 17.01 -19.60 -11.68
N SER A 161 17.15 -18.44 -12.32
CA SER A 161 18.42 -17.98 -12.84
C SER A 161 19.39 -17.73 -11.69
N ASN A 162 20.65 -18.08 -11.87
CA ASN A 162 21.69 -17.68 -10.94
C ASN A 162 21.85 -16.17 -11.04
N ASP A 163 21.93 -15.51 -9.89
CA ASP A 163 22.23 -14.09 -9.75
C ASP A 163 23.59 -13.93 -9.06
N GLU A 164 24.28 -12.86 -9.41
CA GLU A 164 25.52 -12.45 -8.78
C GLU A 164 25.32 -11.08 -8.14
N LEU A 165 25.70 -10.95 -6.88
CA LEU A 165 25.61 -9.71 -6.15
C LEU A 165 26.71 -8.76 -6.63
N ILE A 166 26.33 -7.66 -7.28
CA ILE A 166 27.27 -6.64 -7.79
C ILE A 166 27.82 -5.78 -6.65
N THR A 167 27.04 -5.52 -5.62
CA THR A 167 27.44 -4.70 -4.47
C THR A 167 26.64 -5.14 -3.22
N ASP A 168 27.29 -5.13 -2.08
CA ASP A 168 26.70 -5.31 -0.75
C ASP A 168 26.20 -4.02 -0.13
N LYS A 169 26.42 -2.87 -0.79
CA LYS A 169 26.03 -1.55 -0.30
C LYS A 169 24.54 -1.31 -0.50
N VAL A 170 23.89 -0.77 0.52
CA VAL A 170 22.51 -0.29 0.41
C VAL A 170 22.52 1.03 -0.36
N LEU A 171 22.02 1.01 -1.58
CA LEU A 171 22.03 2.15 -2.49
C LEU A 171 20.77 3.04 -2.37
N GLY A 172 19.71 2.56 -1.73
CA GLY A 172 18.41 3.23 -1.67
C GLY A 172 17.58 2.98 -2.93
N GLY A 173 16.88 4.01 -3.41
CA GLY A 173 16.19 3.94 -4.70
C GLY A 173 17.21 4.00 -5.85
N VAL A 174 17.15 3.03 -6.75
CA VAL A 174 18.04 2.97 -7.91
C VAL A 174 17.26 3.00 -9.21
N SER A 175 17.86 3.62 -10.25
CA SER A 175 17.34 3.57 -11.63
C SER A 175 17.67 2.24 -12.30
N PHE A 176 17.23 2.09 -13.55
CA PHE A 176 17.79 1.07 -14.43
C PHE A 176 19.32 1.24 -14.53
N ALA A 177 20.02 0.10 -14.49
CA ALA A 177 21.46 0.07 -14.60
C ALA A 177 21.91 0.23 -16.07
N TYR A 178 22.97 1.00 -16.28
CA TYR A 178 23.66 1.08 -17.57
C TYR A 178 25.00 0.36 -17.46
N HIS A 179 25.22 -0.64 -18.30
CA HIS A 179 26.48 -1.36 -18.36
C HIS A 179 27.38 -0.82 -19.49
N ASP A 180 28.48 -0.15 -19.11
CA ASP A 180 29.56 0.20 -20.04
C ASP A 180 30.46 -0.99 -20.27
N LYS A 181 30.19 -1.72 -21.36
CA LYS A 181 30.97 -2.93 -21.74
C LYS A 181 32.45 -2.64 -21.99
N LYS A 182 32.80 -1.44 -22.45
CA LYS A 182 34.22 -1.09 -22.76
C LYS A 182 35.04 -0.94 -21.50
N ARG A 183 34.43 -0.38 -20.44
CA ARG A 183 35.10 -0.15 -19.16
C ARG A 183 34.80 -1.22 -18.12
N ASN A 184 33.87 -2.12 -18.43
CA ASN A 184 33.32 -3.12 -17.54
C ASN A 184 32.79 -2.52 -16.23
N LYS A 185 31.98 -1.46 -16.36
CA LYS A 185 31.44 -0.69 -15.24
C LYS A 185 29.92 -0.58 -15.37
N ILE A 186 29.26 -0.55 -14.22
CA ILE A 186 27.83 -0.33 -14.15
C ILE A 186 27.55 1.01 -13.54
N TYR A 187 26.69 1.80 -14.18
CA TYR A 187 26.26 3.11 -13.69
C TYR A 187 24.78 3.07 -13.34
N VAL A 188 24.45 3.59 -12.16
CA VAL A 188 23.07 3.72 -11.67
C VAL A 188 22.84 5.10 -11.07
N ALA A 189 21.67 5.68 -11.28
CA ALA A 189 21.27 6.83 -10.48
C ALA A 189 20.77 6.34 -9.12
N VAL A 190 21.27 6.92 -8.05
CA VAL A 190 20.97 6.56 -6.67
C VAL A 190 20.27 7.70 -5.95
N ASN A 191 19.24 7.34 -5.18
CA ASN A 191 18.54 8.26 -4.31
C ASN A 191 18.46 7.64 -2.91
N TYR A 192 19.30 8.14 -2.02
CA TYR A 192 19.37 7.68 -0.63
C TYR A 192 18.97 8.83 0.30
N PRO A 193 18.11 8.61 1.33
CA PRO A 193 17.72 9.63 2.28
C PRO A 193 18.94 10.30 2.94
N GLY A 194 18.93 11.63 3.00
CA GLY A 194 20.03 12.41 3.55
C GLY A 194 21.22 12.60 2.60
N LYS A 195 21.13 12.10 1.37
CA LYS A 195 22.15 12.33 0.33
C LYS A 195 21.52 13.00 -0.89
N ILE A 196 22.30 13.83 -1.57
CA ILE A 196 21.89 14.39 -2.85
C ILE A 196 21.84 13.26 -3.89
N PRO A 197 20.74 13.13 -4.67
CA PRO A 197 20.70 12.15 -5.76
C PRO A 197 21.90 12.31 -6.70
N HIS A 198 22.54 11.21 -7.03
CA HIS A 198 23.77 11.21 -7.87
C HIS A 198 23.88 9.93 -8.69
N ILE A 199 24.80 9.90 -9.62
CA ILE A 199 25.16 8.71 -10.38
C ILE A 199 26.29 7.99 -9.60
N ALA A 200 26.06 6.72 -9.31
CA ALA A 200 27.07 5.83 -8.73
C ALA A 200 27.67 4.94 -9.84
N GLU A 201 28.96 4.69 -9.71
CA GLU A 201 29.69 3.67 -10.44
C GLU A 201 29.87 2.45 -9.54
N LEU A 202 29.57 1.28 -10.09
CA LEU A 202 29.65 -0.03 -9.43
C LEU A 202 30.63 -0.92 -10.19
#